data_6947a60145128735bff8c6923d917e7c
#
_entry.id   6947a60145128735bff8c6923d917e7c
#
_cell.length_a   1.000
_cell.length_b   1.000
_cell.length_c   1.000
_cell.angle_alpha   90.00
_cell.angle_beta   90.00
_cell.angle_gamma   90.00
#
_symmetry.space_group_name_H-M   'P 1'
#
loop_
_entity.id
_entity.type
_entity.pdbx_description
1 polymer ?
#
loop_
_entity_poly.entity_id
_entity_poly.type
_entity_poly.pdbx_seq_one_letter_code
_entity_poly.pdbx_strand_id
1 'polypeptide(L)'
;MTLDDILEARDLSEPRLSPDGATVAVVVSDAQGSFVHLISLADGSVRRLSDEPVRAGRGLGGGCLCWLPDSSGLVVVTKTNGLQQVSLGGEMQPLLSIEGRTVGSPAVSPDGTSVAVVVDQAEVWTIDLATKQTTRVDDGSYEFVLDPVWFQGSPVWQAWNPPNMPWDESVIMSANGAIAQHPNRQHQQPQTDASGRHLAWLDDSSGWLNVATQLGVRANETFEHGSPTWGDRQRSWCFNSDATRIAFVRNEGGFGRLCTLDIASGTIREHAKAIHGQLSWVGDTLVAIRTGGKTPPQVVAYDTTLNDDDHSWPRRILLIGPTTNWADHPALVEPQLLQVQSRDGVVLHARLYSSPQPNGRLLCMIHGGPTDQWQVTFMLRVTYWIDRGYDVLIPDHRGSTGHGREFTQAMQGRWGDLDVDDVIDILESLDRPRERTAIMGGSAGGLTALGVAIRRPDLVGCVRVAYPVCDIAALDATTHRFEAHYNRTLMGNVDETIKKSRERSPIHHADKLAKVPLLIFHGTVDPVVDIAQSRQLAQAITTAGGNVELIEFDGEGHGFRAVENNRREYDVTEAFLNRHMS
;
A
#
# COMPACT_ATOMS: atom_id res chain seq x y z
N MET A 1 9.22 -10.50 -22.68
CA MET A 1 8.41 -10.81 -21.46
C MET A 1 7.10 -11.43 -21.87
N THR A 2 6.73 -12.57 -21.29
CA THR A 2 5.45 -13.23 -21.51
C THR A 2 4.46 -12.84 -20.41
N LEU A 3 3.16 -13.05 -20.64
CA LEU A 3 2.16 -12.85 -19.58
C LEU A 3 2.34 -13.85 -18.44
N ASP A 4 2.82 -15.07 -18.71
CA ASP A 4 3.08 -16.06 -17.66
C ASP A 4 4.14 -15.58 -16.67
N ASP A 5 5.19 -14.90 -17.14
CA ASP A 5 6.21 -14.29 -16.27
C ASP A 5 5.62 -13.30 -15.25
N ILE A 6 4.48 -12.68 -15.60
CA ILE A 6 3.78 -11.71 -14.74
C ILE A 6 2.81 -12.41 -13.80
N LEU A 7 2.01 -13.35 -14.36
CA LEU A 7 0.88 -13.95 -13.67
C LEU A 7 1.27 -15.05 -12.68
N GLU A 8 2.45 -15.67 -12.89
CA GLU A 8 3.00 -16.70 -12.01
C GLU A 8 4.00 -16.15 -10.97
N ALA A 9 4.20 -14.84 -10.95
CA ALA A 9 5.11 -14.22 -9.99
C ALA A 9 4.63 -14.43 -8.54
N ARG A 10 5.52 -15.00 -7.70
CA ARG A 10 5.27 -15.11 -6.26
C ARG A 10 5.42 -13.76 -5.60
N ASP A 11 4.55 -13.47 -4.66
CA ASP A 11 4.63 -12.28 -3.82
C ASP A 11 5.17 -12.64 -2.43
N LEU A 12 5.95 -11.72 -1.84
CA LEU A 12 6.60 -11.88 -0.54
C LEU A 12 6.10 -10.79 0.39
N SER A 13 5.67 -11.18 1.59
CA SER A 13 5.25 -10.21 2.60
C SER A 13 5.64 -10.65 4.01
N GLU A 14 5.69 -9.69 4.91
CA GLU A 14 5.78 -9.88 6.36
C GLU A 14 6.98 -10.76 6.84
N PRO A 15 8.24 -10.53 6.38
CA PRO A 15 9.38 -11.21 6.99
C PRO A 15 9.53 -10.79 8.45
N ARG A 16 9.66 -11.78 9.34
CA ARG A 16 9.86 -11.58 10.78
C ARG A 16 11.01 -12.45 11.26
N LEU A 17 12.04 -11.82 11.76
CA LEU A 17 13.16 -12.53 12.39
C LEU A 17 12.71 -13.10 13.75
N SER A 18 13.06 -14.35 14.02
CA SER A 18 12.78 -14.97 15.32
C SER A 18 13.54 -14.26 16.44
N PRO A 19 13.05 -14.22 17.67
CA PRO A 19 13.70 -13.57 18.80
C PRO A 19 15.12 -14.06 19.08
N ASP A 20 15.45 -15.32 18.78
CA ASP A 20 16.81 -15.88 18.86
C ASP A 20 17.72 -15.51 17.69
N GLY A 21 17.18 -14.82 16.66
CA GLY A 21 17.93 -14.41 15.49
C GLY A 21 18.27 -15.53 14.50
N ALA A 22 17.72 -16.74 14.65
CA ALA A 22 18.13 -17.91 13.84
C ALA A 22 17.27 -18.14 12.59
N THR A 23 16.02 -17.72 12.61
CA THR A 23 15.02 -18.08 11.60
C THR A 23 14.21 -16.86 11.16
N VAL A 24 13.91 -16.74 9.86
CA VAL A 24 12.97 -15.74 9.33
C VAL A 24 11.67 -16.44 8.95
N ALA A 25 10.56 -16.03 9.55
CA ALA A 25 9.23 -16.37 9.06
C ALA A 25 8.84 -15.36 7.98
N VAL A 26 8.29 -15.82 6.85
CA VAL A 26 7.84 -14.97 5.74
C VAL A 26 6.58 -15.54 5.11
N VAL A 27 5.68 -14.68 4.67
CA VAL A 27 4.51 -15.08 3.89
C VAL A 27 4.88 -15.09 2.41
N VAL A 28 4.67 -16.22 1.78
CA VAL A 28 4.80 -16.41 0.33
C VAL A 28 3.43 -16.64 -0.27
N SER A 29 3.04 -15.80 -1.22
CA SER A 29 1.75 -15.88 -1.92
C SER A 29 1.97 -16.26 -3.38
N ASP A 30 1.23 -17.25 -3.86
CA ASP A 30 1.23 -17.71 -5.25
C ASP A 30 -0.19 -18.14 -5.67
N ALA A 31 -0.32 -18.80 -6.81
CA ALA A 31 -1.60 -19.29 -7.32
C ALA A 31 -2.31 -20.31 -6.39
N GLN A 32 -1.57 -20.97 -5.47
CA GLN A 32 -2.12 -21.93 -4.51
C GLN A 32 -2.67 -21.24 -3.25
N GLY A 33 -2.20 -20.03 -2.96
CA GLY A 33 -2.59 -19.26 -1.78
C GLY A 33 -1.41 -18.59 -1.09
N SER A 34 -1.63 -18.14 0.14
CA SER A 34 -0.61 -17.48 0.96
C SER A 34 -0.22 -18.38 2.13
N PHE A 35 1.05 -18.68 2.28
CA PHE A 35 1.55 -19.63 3.29
C PHE A 35 2.77 -19.09 4.02
N VAL A 36 2.90 -19.42 5.29
CA VAL A 36 4.11 -19.09 6.06
C VAL A 36 5.23 -20.05 5.69
N HIS A 37 6.37 -19.50 5.35
CA HIS A 37 7.63 -20.21 5.15
C HIS A 37 8.64 -19.80 6.20
N LEU A 38 9.49 -20.72 6.60
CA LEU A 38 10.62 -20.50 7.50
C LEU A 38 11.93 -20.59 6.70
N ILE A 39 12.80 -19.59 6.88
CA ILE A 39 14.11 -19.53 6.27
C ILE A 39 15.16 -19.59 7.39
N SER A 40 16.01 -20.61 7.38
CA SER A 40 17.16 -20.71 8.30
C SER A 40 18.25 -19.74 7.91
N LEU A 41 18.71 -18.90 8.83
CA LEU A 41 19.84 -17.99 8.58
C LEU A 41 21.19 -18.72 8.54
N ALA A 42 21.30 -19.89 9.13
CA ALA A 42 22.53 -20.66 9.18
C ALA A 42 22.92 -21.23 7.80
N ASP A 43 21.96 -21.85 7.10
CA ASP A 43 22.23 -22.57 5.85
C ASP A 43 21.39 -22.07 4.66
N GLY A 44 20.45 -21.14 4.88
CA GLY A 44 19.57 -20.60 3.84
C GLY A 44 18.44 -21.56 3.42
N SER A 45 18.25 -22.67 4.11
CA SER A 45 17.17 -23.61 3.80
C SER A 45 15.80 -22.97 4.00
N VAL A 46 14.87 -23.26 3.08
CA VAL A 46 13.51 -22.72 3.08
C VAL A 46 12.54 -23.87 3.18
N ARG A 47 11.59 -23.81 4.10
CA ARG A 47 10.51 -24.77 4.22
C ARG A 47 9.17 -24.11 4.52
N ARG A 48 8.09 -24.67 4.03
CA ARG A 48 6.73 -24.28 4.38
C ARG A 48 6.43 -24.73 5.82
N LEU A 49 5.83 -23.85 6.61
CA LEU A 49 5.54 -24.15 8.02
C LEU A 49 4.33 -25.07 8.16
N SER A 50 3.25 -24.80 7.42
CA SER A 50 2.01 -25.58 7.46
C SER A 50 1.27 -25.49 6.11
N ASP A 51 0.32 -26.40 5.87
CA ASP A 51 -0.54 -26.40 4.69
C ASP A 51 -1.81 -25.54 4.86
N GLU A 52 -2.02 -24.94 6.03
CA GLU A 52 -3.12 -24.03 6.26
C GLU A 52 -2.79 -22.64 5.68
N PRO A 53 -3.62 -22.12 4.74
CA PRO A 53 -3.38 -20.82 4.17
C PRO A 53 -3.65 -19.70 5.18
N VAL A 54 -2.77 -18.70 5.18
CA VAL A 54 -2.88 -17.51 6.03
C VAL A 54 -3.51 -16.33 5.31
N ARG A 55 -3.97 -15.35 6.08
CA ARG A 55 -4.52 -14.10 5.57
C ARG A 55 -3.39 -13.09 5.35
N ALA A 56 -2.78 -13.10 4.17
CA ALA A 56 -1.71 -12.17 3.83
C ALA A 56 -2.17 -10.71 3.85
N GLY A 57 -1.25 -9.80 4.23
CA GLY A 57 -1.42 -8.35 4.10
C GLY A 57 -1.42 -7.90 2.64
N ARG A 58 -1.74 -6.62 2.41
CA ARG A 58 -1.69 -5.98 1.09
C ARG A 58 -0.42 -5.11 0.97
N GLY A 59 0.22 -5.16 -0.18
CA GLY A 59 1.41 -4.35 -0.47
C GLY A 59 2.52 -4.60 0.56
N LEU A 60 3.02 -3.53 1.18
CA LEU A 60 4.00 -3.60 2.27
C LEU A 60 3.34 -3.72 3.66
N GLY A 61 2.05 -4.09 3.75
CA GLY A 61 1.37 -4.42 5.00
C GLY A 61 1.67 -5.83 5.49
N GLY A 62 1.09 -6.20 6.61
CA GLY A 62 1.26 -7.49 7.26
C GLY A 62 0.05 -7.83 8.14
N GLY A 63 0.30 -8.28 9.36
CA GLY A 63 -0.72 -8.52 10.38
C GLY A 63 -1.27 -9.93 10.40
N CYS A 64 -0.59 -10.88 9.73
CA CYS A 64 -1.01 -12.28 9.80
C CYS A 64 -0.13 -13.13 10.72
N LEU A 65 1.03 -12.66 11.18
CA LEU A 65 1.90 -13.47 12.02
C LEU A 65 2.67 -12.67 13.09
N CYS A 66 2.98 -13.35 14.19
CA CYS A 66 3.86 -12.87 15.25
C CYS A 66 4.61 -14.05 15.88
N TRP A 67 5.90 -13.87 16.17
CA TRP A 67 6.70 -14.88 16.90
C TRP A 67 6.29 -14.97 18.38
N LEU A 68 6.39 -16.15 18.95
CA LEU A 68 6.46 -16.33 20.40
C LEU A 68 7.83 -15.85 20.89
N PRO A 69 7.95 -15.19 22.08
CA PRO A 69 9.22 -14.63 22.55
C PRO A 69 10.34 -15.64 22.77
N ASP A 70 10.01 -16.89 23.02
CA ASP A 70 10.95 -18.01 23.20
C ASP A 70 11.36 -18.67 21.88
N SER A 71 10.94 -18.15 20.74
CA SER A 71 11.18 -18.69 19.40
C SER A 71 10.61 -20.11 19.15
N SER A 72 9.76 -20.64 20.00
CA SER A 72 9.21 -22.00 19.89
C SER A 72 8.14 -22.15 18.80
N GLY A 73 7.57 -21.05 18.33
CA GLY A 73 6.51 -21.03 17.33
C GLY A 73 6.00 -19.63 17.01
N LEU A 74 4.88 -19.59 16.32
CA LEU A 74 4.20 -18.36 15.89
C LEU A 74 2.73 -18.36 16.31
N VAL A 75 2.17 -17.17 16.37
CA VAL A 75 0.73 -16.94 16.31
C VAL A 75 0.42 -16.47 14.90
N VAL A 76 -0.53 -17.11 14.22
CA VAL A 76 -0.89 -16.81 12.82
C VAL A 76 -2.40 -16.60 12.67
N VAL A 77 -2.78 -15.76 11.70
CA VAL A 77 -4.16 -15.58 11.27
C VAL A 77 -4.40 -16.40 10.02
N THR A 78 -5.24 -17.40 10.10
CA THR A 78 -5.58 -18.25 8.97
C THR A 78 -6.63 -17.61 8.07
N LYS A 79 -6.75 -18.10 6.83
CA LYS A 79 -7.71 -17.58 5.85
C LYS A 79 -9.17 -17.78 6.29
N THR A 80 -9.43 -18.75 7.15
CA THR A 80 -10.74 -19.05 7.73
C THR A 80 -11.13 -18.13 8.90
N ASN A 81 -10.37 -17.03 9.12
CA ASN A 81 -10.55 -16.03 10.18
C ASN A 81 -10.29 -16.54 11.60
N GLY A 82 -9.53 -17.64 11.70
CA GLY A 82 -9.09 -18.19 12.98
C GLY A 82 -7.69 -17.72 13.35
N LEU A 83 -7.49 -17.36 14.61
CA LEU A 83 -6.17 -17.18 15.20
C LEU A 83 -5.65 -18.51 15.71
N GLN A 84 -4.45 -18.90 15.32
CA GLN A 84 -3.84 -20.17 15.66
C GLN A 84 -2.45 -19.94 16.26
N GLN A 85 -2.07 -20.72 17.24
CA GLN A 85 -0.67 -20.90 17.63
C GLN A 85 -0.10 -22.07 16.83
N VAL A 86 1.10 -21.89 16.25
CA VAL A 86 1.73 -22.90 15.38
C VAL A 86 3.12 -23.18 15.91
N SER A 87 3.41 -24.46 16.22
CA SER A 87 4.78 -24.89 16.58
C SER A 87 5.71 -24.85 15.37
N LEU A 88 7.03 -24.85 15.59
CA LEU A 88 7.99 -24.99 14.49
C LEU A 88 7.84 -26.30 13.70
N GLY A 89 7.20 -27.32 14.26
CA GLY A 89 6.85 -28.56 13.57
C GLY A 89 5.61 -28.46 12.69
N GLY A 90 4.87 -27.33 12.72
CA GLY A 90 3.65 -27.12 11.95
C GLY A 90 2.37 -27.56 12.68
N GLU A 91 2.45 -27.96 13.94
CA GLU A 91 1.28 -28.32 14.74
C GLU A 91 0.49 -27.06 15.11
N MET A 92 -0.81 -27.04 14.81
CA MET A 92 -1.70 -25.91 15.06
C MET A 92 -2.58 -26.12 16.27
N GLN A 93 -2.73 -25.07 17.08
CA GLN A 93 -3.64 -25.01 18.21
C GLN A 93 -4.53 -23.77 18.10
N PRO A 94 -5.87 -23.90 18.11
CA PRO A 94 -6.75 -22.74 18.01
C PRO A 94 -6.63 -21.85 19.25
N LEU A 95 -6.56 -20.54 19.01
CA LEU A 95 -6.57 -19.50 20.04
C LEU A 95 -7.89 -18.74 20.08
N LEU A 96 -8.38 -18.29 18.93
CA LEU A 96 -9.61 -17.52 18.82
C LEU A 96 -10.22 -17.69 17.42
N SER A 97 -11.53 -17.95 17.41
CA SER A 97 -12.36 -17.86 16.20
C SER A 97 -13.71 -17.31 16.61
N ILE A 98 -14.18 -16.28 15.91
CA ILE A 98 -15.47 -15.64 16.17
C ILE A 98 -16.28 -15.72 14.88
N GLU A 99 -17.41 -16.40 14.91
CA GLU A 99 -18.27 -16.56 13.73
C GLU A 99 -18.72 -15.21 13.17
N GLY A 100 -18.57 -15.02 11.88
CA GLY A 100 -18.96 -13.79 11.17
C GLY A 100 -18.07 -12.58 11.46
N ARG A 101 -16.98 -12.72 12.22
CA ARG A 101 -16.06 -11.62 12.54
C ARG A 101 -14.64 -11.91 12.06
N THR A 102 -13.91 -10.84 11.77
CA THR A 102 -12.49 -10.91 11.36
C THR A 102 -11.58 -10.67 12.57
N VAL A 103 -10.50 -11.48 12.66
CA VAL A 103 -9.43 -11.29 13.64
C VAL A 103 -8.13 -11.03 12.90
N GLY A 104 -7.28 -10.13 13.39
CA GLY A 104 -6.02 -9.79 12.73
C GLY A 104 -5.00 -9.13 13.66
N SER A 105 -3.86 -8.78 13.11
CA SER A 105 -2.79 -8.01 13.76
C SER A 105 -2.32 -8.59 15.11
N PRO A 106 -1.98 -9.89 15.22
CA PRO A 106 -1.54 -10.46 16.48
C PRO A 106 -0.24 -9.81 16.99
N ALA A 107 -0.18 -9.57 18.30
CA ALA A 107 0.99 -9.15 19.03
C ALA A 107 1.13 -9.93 20.32
N VAL A 108 2.14 -10.78 20.42
CA VAL A 108 2.43 -11.52 21.65
C VAL A 108 3.10 -10.60 22.67
N SER A 109 2.70 -10.70 23.94
CA SER A 109 3.33 -9.94 25.03
C SER A 109 4.80 -10.36 25.23
N PRO A 110 5.68 -9.44 25.69
CA PRO A 110 7.09 -9.76 25.89
C PRO A 110 7.37 -10.93 26.84
N ASP A 111 6.48 -11.18 27.78
CA ASP A 111 6.56 -12.30 28.71
C ASP A 111 5.96 -13.61 28.14
N GLY A 112 5.39 -13.58 26.94
CA GLY A 112 4.82 -14.75 26.28
C GLY A 112 3.50 -15.25 26.87
N THR A 113 2.84 -14.48 27.74
CA THR A 113 1.62 -14.96 28.44
C THR A 113 0.34 -14.61 27.71
N SER A 114 0.34 -13.56 26.89
CA SER A 114 -0.87 -13.03 26.25
C SER A 114 -0.64 -12.63 24.79
N VAL A 115 -1.72 -12.59 24.01
CA VAL A 115 -1.74 -12.04 22.65
C VAL A 115 -2.76 -10.92 22.57
N ALA A 116 -2.37 -9.74 22.07
CA ALA A 116 -3.29 -8.70 21.65
C ALA A 116 -3.66 -8.89 20.19
N VAL A 117 -4.93 -8.65 19.83
CA VAL A 117 -5.47 -8.77 18.46
C VAL A 117 -6.47 -7.67 18.19
N VAL A 118 -6.71 -7.42 16.91
CA VAL A 118 -7.80 -6.55 16.43
C VAL A 118 -8.95 -7.42 15.94
N VAL A 119 -10.17 -7.06 16.33
CA VAL A 119 -11.40 -7.70 15.86
C VAL A 119 -12.19 -6.68 15.05
N ASP A 120 -12.51 -7.01 13.79
CA ASP A 120 -13.26 -6.19 12.82
C ASP A 120 -12.71 -4.77 12.59
N GLN A 121 -11.41 -4.55 12.83
CA GLN A 121 -10.82 -3.19 12.82
C GLN A 121 -11.53 -2.20 13.76
N ALA A 122 -12.20 -2.70 14.80
CA ALA A 122 -13.07 -1.93 15.70
C ALA A 122 -12.75 -2.14 17.18
N GLU A 123 -12.19 -3.29 17.53
CA GLU A 123 -12.01 -3.67 18.91
C GLU A 123 -10.60 -4.25 19.12
N VAL A 124 -10.00 -3.93 20.26
CA VAL A 124 -8.74 -4.53 20.71
C VAL A 124 -9.03 -5.54 21.80
N TRP A 125 -8.63 -6.78 21.57
CA TRP A 125 -8.82 -7.88 22.52
C TRP A 125 -7.48 -8.45 22.95
N THR A 126 -7.42 -8.97 24.17
CA THR A 126 -6.31 -9.79 24.65
C THR A 126 -6.77 -11.22 24.89
N ILE A 127 -5.87 -12.17 24.68
CA ILE A 127 -6.08 -13.60 24.88
C ILE A 127 -4.97 -14.09 25.78
N ASP A 128 -5.32 -14.67 26.93
CA ASP A 128 -4.38 -15.41 27.78
C ASP A 128 -4.02 -16.74 27.10
N LEU A 129 -2.74 -16.98 26.84
CA LEU A 129 -2.29 -18.13 26.08
C LEU A 129 -2.45 -19.46 26.83
N ALA A 130 -2.46 -19.47 28.15
CA ALA A 130 -2.63 -20.66 28.95
C ALA A 130 -4.10 -21.03 29.11
N THR A 131 -4.95 -20.06 29.48
CA THR A 131 -6.37 -20.29 29.79
C THR A 131 -7.31 -20.13 28.61
N LYS A 132 -6.82 -19.46 27.52
CA LYS A 132 -7.61 -19.04 26.34
C LYS A 132 -8.72 -18.03 26.68
N GLN A 133 -8.68 -17.44 27.86
CA GLN A 133 -9.62 -16.40 28.25
C GLN A 133 -9.38 -15.15 27.40
N THR A 134 -10.46 -14.56 26.89
CA THR A 134 -10.43 -13.33 26.08
C THR A 134 -10.98 -12.15 26.87
N THR A 135 -10.39 -10.97 26.64
CA THR A 135 -10.86 -9.72 27.27
C THR A 135 -10.76 -8.60 26.25
N ARG A 136 -11.84 -7.85 26.05
CA ARG A 136 -11.81 -6.59 25.30
C ARG A 136 -11.14 -5.52 26.16
N VAL A 137 -10.17 -4.78 25.62
CA VAL A 137 -9.35 -3.80 26.36
C VAL A 137 -9.55 -2.37 25.92
N ASP A 138 -10.12 -2.12 24.73
CA ASP A 138 -10.54 -0.80 24.30
C ASP A 138 -11.90 -0.42 24.92
N ASP A 139 -12.16 0.88 25.05
CA ASP A 139 -13.40 1.40 25.66
C ASP A 139 -14.51 1.71 24.63
N GLY A 140 -14.25 1.44 23.33
CA GLY A 140 -15.19 1.71 22.23
C GLY A 140 -15.32 3.20 21.88
N SER A 141 -14.43 4.07 22.35
CA SER A 141 -14.43 5.52 22.05
C SER A 141 -14.02 5.83 20.60
N TYR A 142 -13.36 4.88 19.94
CA TYR A 142 -12.94 4.97 18.54
C TYR A 142 -13.63 3.91 17.69
N GLU A 143 -14.06 4.30 16.50
CA GLU A 143 -14.71 3.40 15.55
C GLU A 143 -13.71 2.45 14.89
N PHE A 144 -12.47 2.90 14.67
CA PHE A 144 -11.41 2.12 14.05
C PHE A 144 -10.19 2.00 14.96
N VAL A 145 -9.64 0.80 15.02
CA VAL A 145 -8.41 0.47 15.74
C VAL A 145 -7.54 -0.46 14.91
N LEU A 146 -6.21 -0.24 14.93
CA LEU A 146 -5.22 -1.08 14.26
C LEU A 146 -3.93 -1.21 15.09
N ASP A 147 -3.09 -2.16 14.69
CA ASP A 147 -1.67 -2.29 15.07
C ASP A 147 -1.40 -2.34 16.58
N PRO A 148 -2.05 -3.25 17.33
CA PRO A 148 -1.77 -3.36 18.76
C PRO A 148 -0.33 -3.83 19.01
N VAL A 149 0.33 -3.20 19.99
CA VAL A 149 1.65 -3.58 20.51
C VAL A 149 1.62 -3.58 22.04
N TRP A 150 2.60 -4.20 22.68
CA TRP A 150 2.69 -4.23 24.13
C TRP A 150 3.68 -3.18 24.65
N PHE A 151 3.20 -2.24 25.43
CA PHE A 151 4.01 -1.23 26.09
C PHE A 151 3.77 -1.24 27.59
N GLN A 152 4.85 -1.43 28.38
CA GLN A 152 4.82 -1.51 29.84
C GLN A 152 3.76 -2.48 30.39
N GLY A 153 3.63 -3.63 29.73
CA GLY A 153 2.69 -4.71 30.13
C GLY A 153 1.23 -4.50 29.72
N SER A 154 0.92 -3.45 28.96
CA SER A 154 -0.44 -3.17 28.47
C SER A 154 -0.46 -2.97 26.97
N PRO A 155 -1.56 -3.33 26.26
CA PRO A 155 -1.72 -3.04 24.84
C PRO A 155 -1.80 -1.54 24.55
N VAL A 156 -1.17 -1.14 23.45
CA VAL A 156 -1.22 0.19 22.84
C VAL A 156 -1.52 0.01 21.36
N TRP A 157 -2.35 0.88 20.77
CA TRP A 157 -2.81 0.73 19.39
C TRP A 157 -3.04 2.07 18.69
N GLN A 158 -3.11 2.07 17.36
CA GLN A 158 -3.57 3.21 16.57
C GLN A 158 -5.11 3.24 16.58
N ALA A 159 -5.71 4.45 16.65
CA ALA A 159 -7.15 4.63 16.61
C ALA A 159 -7.56 5.92 15.89
N TRP A 160 -8.75 5.95 15.28
CA TRP A 160 -9.35 7.14 14.66
C TRP A 160 -10.86 7.04 14.55
N ASN A 161 -11.50 8.17 14.31
CA ASN A 161 -12.95 8.28 14.12
C ASN A 161 -13.30 8.95 12.80
N PRO A 162 -14.36 8.49 12.09
CA PRO A 162 -14.96 9.23 10.99
C PRO A 162 -15.36 10.67 11.40
N PRO A 163 -15.37 11.63 10.46
CA PRO A 163 -15.15 11.43 9.02
C PRO A 163 -13.69 11.32 8.61
N ASN A 164 -12.75 11.46 9.55
CA ASN A 164 -11.32 11.40 9.29
C ASN A 164 -10.89 10.01 8.84
N MET A 165 -10.01 9.97 7.86
CA MET A 165 -9.20 8.78 7.58
C MET A 165 -7.97 8.78 8.50
N PRO A 166 -7.30 7.62 8.70
CA PRO A 166 -6.16 7.54 9.62
C PRO A 166 -4.99 8.46 9.27
N TRP A 167 -4.89 8.90 8.01
CA TRP A 167 -3.91 9.90 7.55
C TRP A 167 -4.38 11.36 7.68
N ASP A 168 -5.67 11.59 7.97
CA ASP A 168 -6.18 12.92 8.29
C ASP A 168 -5.93 13.23 9.76
N GLU A 169 -6.42 12.37 10.65
CA GLU A 169 -6.24 12.44 12.09
C GLU A 169 -6.32 11.04 12.70
N SER A 170 -5.32 10.65 13.46
CA SER A 170 -5.30 9.42 14.25
C SER A 170 -4.48 9.60 15.51
N VAL A 171 -4.67 8.71 16.47
CA VAL A 171 -4.06 8.77 17.81
C VAL A 171 -3.41 7.44 18.15
N ILE A 172 -2.44 7.47 19.07
CA ILE A 172 -1.93 6.27 19.75
C ILE A 172 -2.63 6.15 21.10
N MET A 173 -3.39 5.08 21.27
CA MET A 173 -4.24 4.83 22.43
C MET A 173 -3.72 3.70 23.31
N SER A 174 -4.11 3.72 24.56
CA SER A 174 -4.05 2.62 25.52
C SER A 174 -5.37 2.51 26.27
N ALA A 175 -5.56 1.46 27.07
CA ALA A 175 -6.72 1.34 27.96
C ALA A 175 -6.86 2.49 28.96
N ASN A 176 -5.77 3.24 29.23
CA ASN A 176 -5.73 4.36 30.17
C ASN A 176 -5.88 5.74 29.47
N GLY A 177 -6.14 5.77 28.16
CA GLY A 177 -6.29 6.98 27.36
C GLY A 177 -5.21 7.15 26.30
N ALA A 178 -5.19 8.33 25.66
CA ALA A 178 -4.28 8.65 24.57
C ALA A 178 -2.83 8.81 25.07
N ILE A 179 -1.90 8.16 24.37
CA ILE A 179 -0.45 8.30 24.58
C ILE A 179 0.11 9.41 23.67
N ALA A 180 -0.33 9.43 22.39
CA ALA A 180 0.02 10.47 21.44
C ALA A 180 -1.23 10.92 20.70
N GLN A 181 -1.49 12.22 20.77
CA GLN A 181 -2.66 12.85 20.16
C GLN A 181 -2.34 14.31 19.82
N HIS A 182 -2.72 14.70 18.61
CA HIS A 182 -2.70 16.11 18.23
C HIS A 182 -3.82 16.34 17.20
N PRO A 183 -4.67 17.37 17.36
CA PRO A 183 -5.73 17.68 16.39
C PRO A 183 -5.19 17.86 14.97
N ASN A 184 -5.88 17.27 14.00
CA ASN A 184 -5.52 17.32 12.59
C ASN A 184 -4.09 16.80 12.31
N ARG A 185 -3.64 15.76 13.01
CA ARG A 185 -2.36 15.08 12.79
C ARG A 185 -2.56 13.58 12.84
N GLN A 186 -1.77 12.88 12.03
CA GLN A 186 -1.76 11.43 12.06
C GLN A 186 -0.68 10.90 12.99
N HIS A 187 -1.01 9.80 13.68
CA HIS A 187 -0.09 9.01 14.48
C HIS A 187 -0.31 7.55 14.10
N GLN A 188 0.69 6.88 13.54
CA GLN A 188 0.51 5.54 13.00
C GLN A 188 1.70 4.63 13.29
N GLN A 189 1.50 3.31 13.08
CA GLN A 189 2.51 2.28 13.25
C GLN A 189 3.18 2.33 14.63
N PRO A 190 2.44 2.27 15.76
CA PRO A 190 3.09 2.13 17.06
C PRO A 190 3.89 0.85 17.09
N GLN A 191 5.13 0.92 17.57
CA GLN A 191 5.98 -0.25 17.79
C GLN A 191 6.79 -0.06 19.06
N THR A 192 7.15 -1.19 19.68
CA THR A 192 8.00 -1.23 20.86
C THR A 192 9.29 -1.98 20.58
N ASP A 193 10.27 -1.76 21.44
CA ASP A 193 11.43 -2.64 21.56
C ASP A 193 10.99 -4.04 22.04
N ALA A 194 11.85 -5.04 21.95
CA ALA A 194 11.56 -6.42 22.34
C ALA A 194 11.14 -6.56 23.81
N SER A 195 11.58 -5.64 24.68
CA SER A 195 11.22 -5.66 26.11
C SER A 195 9.87 -4.97 26.41
N GLY A 196 9.27 -4.27 25.44
CA GLY A 196 8.06 -3.47 25.63
C GLY A 196 8.24 -2.23 26.51
N ARG A 197 9.46 -1.73 26.71
CA ARG A 197 9.74 -0.56 27.56
C ARG A 197 9.88 0.75 26.81
N HIS A 198 10.24 0.70 25.53
CA HIS A 198 10.37 1.84 24.65
C HIS A 198 9.29 1.80 23.59
N LEU A 199 8.64 2.94 23.34
CA LEU A 199 7.57 3.09 22.37
C LEU A 199 7.93 4.21 21.40
N ALA A 200 7.66 4.00 20.13
CA ALA A 200 7.73 5.00 19.10
C ALA A 200 6.60 4.80 18.07
N TRP A 201 6.40 5.77 17.21
CA TRP A 201 5.37 5.80 16.18
C TRP A 201 5.79 6.72 15.03
N LEU A 202 5.01 6.75 13.97
CA LEU A 202 5.14 7.79 12.94
C LEU A 202 4.15 8.90 13.23
N ASP A 203 4.58 10.15 13.05
CA ASP A 203 3.80 11.36 13.31
C ASP A 203 4.16 12.46 12.30
N ASP A 204 3.17 13.21 11.85
CA ASP A 204 3.33 14.26 10.84
C ASP A 204 3.26 15.69 11.39
N SER A 205 3.51 15.88 12.67
CA SER A 205 3.48 17.21 13.31
C SER A 205 4.44 18.22 12.70
N SER A 206 5.54 17.75 12.09
CA SER A 206 6.48 18.59 11.35
C SER A 206 6.00 19.02 9.96
N GLY A 207 4.88 18.47 9.48
CA GLY A 207 4.44 18.53 8.08
C GLY A 207 4.90 17.35 7.23
N TRP A 208 5.70 16.42 7.80
CA TRP A 208 6.20 15.21 7.18
C TRP A 208 6.03 14.03 8.16
N LEU A 209 5.66 12.88 7.63
CA LEU A 209 5.45 11.68 8.45
C LEU A 209 6.79 11.09 8.88
N ASN A 210 7.22 11.42 10.08
CA ASN A 210 8.53 11.05 10.62
C ASN A 210 8.43 10.15 11.85
N VAL A 211 9.46 9.36 12.10
CA VAL A 211 9.60 8.59 13.34
C VAL A 211 9.69 9.55 14.53
N ALA A 212 8.87 9.30 15.54
CA ALA A 212 8.84 10.00 16.83
C ALA A 212 8.82 9.00 17.98
N THR A 213 9.57 9.29 19.05
CA THR A 213 9.64 8.44 20.25
C THR A 213 8.89 9.06 21.42
N GLN A 214 8.49 8.25 22.38
CA GLN A 214 7.92 8.72 23.64
C GLN A 214 8.83 9.68 24.44
N LEU A 215 10.13 9.68 24.15
CA LEU A 215 11.12 10.54 24.75
C LEU A 215 11.24 11.90 24.05
N GLY A 216 10.43 12.15 23.02
CA GLY A 216 10.43 13.39 22.23
C GLY A 216 11.51 13.48 21.16
N VAL A 217 12.29 12.42 20.93
CA VAL A 217 13.25 12.36 19.81
C VAL A 217 12.47 12.16 18.50
N ARG A 218 12.79 12.96 17.49
CA ARG A 218 12.19 12.92 16.14
C ARG A 218 13.29 12.95 15.09
N ALA A 219 13.02 12.31 13.96
CA ALA A 219 13.93 12.34 12.82
C ALA A 219 14.04 13.74 12.17
N ASN A 220 12.96 14.54 12.16
CA ASN A 220 12.88 15.90 11.60
C ASN A 220 13.40 16.03 10.17
N GLU A 221 13.00 15.13 9.28
CA GLU A 221 13.34 15.18 7.87
C GLU A 221 12.17 15.72 7.02
N THR A 222 12.48 16.28 5.85
CA THR A 222 11.52 16.69 4.83
C THR A 222 11.24 15.55 3.86
N PHE A 223 11.00 14.34 4.41
CA PHE A 223 10.70 13.10 3.71
C PHE A 223 9.71 12.27 4.54
N GLU A 224 8.94 11.42 3.85
CA GLU A 224 8.02 10.49 4.51
C GLU A 224 8.77 9.21 4.95
N HIS A 225 8.53 8.76 6.18
CA HIS A 225 9.08 7.50 6.71
C HIS A 225 8.05 6.36 6.68
N GLY A 226 6.92 6.55 6.06
CA GLY A 226 5.86 5.57 5.92
C GLY A 226 4.90 5.92 4.81
N SER A 227 3.92 5.05 4.61
CA SER A 227 2.83 5.21 3.65
C SER A 227 1.50 5.38 4.40
N PRO A 228 0.41 5.83 3.76
CA PRO A 228 -0.89 5.95 4.41
C PRO A 228 -1.38 4.60 4.92
N THR A 229 -2.09 4.60 6.04
CA THR A 229 -2.60 3.37 6.68
C THR A 229 -3.83 2.83 5.93
N TRP A 230 -3.60 2.14 4.82
CA TRP A 230 -4.65 1.41 4.09
C TRP A 230 -4.91 0.00 4.63
N GLY A 231 -4.09 -0.47 5.55
CA GLY A 231 -4.19 -1.82 6.10
C GLY A 231 -3.26 -2.03 7.29
N ASP A 232 -3.36 -3.22 7.87
CA ASP A 232 -2.69 -3.60 9.10
C ASP A 232 -1.17 -3.73 8.93
N ARG A 233 -0.44 -3.47 10.01
CA ARG A 233 0.96 -3.87 10.21
C ARG A 233 1.92 -3.48 9.09
N GLN A 234 1.78 -2.29 8.55
CA GLN A 234 2.91 -1.68 7.88
C GLN A 234 4.04 -1.53 8.91
N ARG A 235 5.25 -1.97 8.55
CA ARG A 235 6.44 -1.82 9.40
C ARG A 235 7.53 -1.16 8.58
N SER A 236 7.41 0.13 8.44
CA SER A 236 8.40 0.96 7.75
C SER A 236 9.57 1.35 8.66
N TRP A 237 9.51 1.01 9.94
CA TRP A 237 10.56 1.24 10.93
C TRP A 237 10.56 0.16 12.01
N CYS A 238 11.66 0.03 12.77
CA CYS A 238 11.78 -0.85 13.93
C CYS A 238 12.94 -0.41 14.85
N PHE A 239 12.86 -0.77 16.13
CA PHE A 239 13.99 -0.65 17.06
C PHE A 239 15.04 -1.73 16.77
N ASN A 240 16.31 -1.43 17.11
CA ASN A 240 17.32 -2.46 17.34
C ASN A 240 17.12 -3.10 18.73
N SER A 241 17.85 -4.17 19.04
CA SER A 241 17.62 -5.00 20.23
C SER A 241 17.79 -4.27 21.57
N ASP A 242 18.66 -3.28 21.64
CA ASP A 242 18.93 -2.49 22.86
C ASP A 242 18.20 -1.14 22.90
N ALA A 243 17.34 -0.87 21.93
CA ALA A 243 16.57 0.36 21.77
C ALA A 243 17.41 1.65 21.72
N THR A 244 18.67 1.57 21.27
CA THR A 244 19.55 2.73 21.08
C THR A 244 19.39 3.34 19.69
N ARG A 245 18.94 2.54 18.70
CA ARG A 245 18.76 2.94 17.31
C ARG A 245 17.39 2.51 16.76
N ILE A 246 16.89 3.27 15.81
CA ILE A 246 15.72 2.95 15.02
C ILE A 246 16.14 2.84 13.56
N ALA A 247 15.88 1.70 12.90
CA ALA A 247 15.93 1.59 11.46
C ALA A 247 14.60 2.07 10.87
N PHE A 248 14.64 2.83 9.78
CA PHE A 248 13.44 3.32 9.12
C PHE A 248 13.64 3.46 7.60
N VAL A 249 12.53 3.45 6.86
CA VAL A 249 12.53 3.76 5.44
C VAL A 249 12.31 5.25 5.22
N ARG A 250 12.95 5.82 4.21
CA ARG A 250 12.78 7.20 3.79
C ARG A 250 12.39 7.23 2.33
N ASN A 251 11.30 7.94 2.01
CA ASN A 251 10.77 8.10 0.67
C ASN A 251 11.26 9.43 0.06
N GLU A 252 12.08 9.35 -0.97
CA GLU A 252 12.63 10.51 -1.71
C GLU A 252 12.00 10.58 -3.10
N GLY A 253 10.82 11.21 -3.23
CA GLY A 253 10.12 11.34 -4.51
C GLY A 253 9.74 10.00 -5.16
N GLY A 254 9.41 9.01 -4.34
CA GLY A 254 9.09 7.64 -4.76
C GLY A 254 10.27 6.66 -4.72
N PHE A 255 11.51 7.13 -4.50
CA PHE A 255 12.67 6.27 -4.29
C PHE A 255 12.91 6.03 -2.82
N GLY A 256 13.20 4.78 -2.44
CA GLY A 256 13.41 4.40 -1.05
C GLY A 256 14.85 4.46 -0.60
N ARG A 257 15.02 4.73 0.70
CA ARG A 257 16.27 4.60 1.43
C ARG A 257 16.04 3.82 2.71
N LEU A 258 16.98 3.00 3.11
CA LEU A 258 17.04 2.42 4.44
C LEU A 258 17.99 3.27 5.29
N CYS A 259 17.47 3.81 6.37
CA CYS A 259 18.21 4.71 7.26
C CYS A 259 18.15 4.22 8.70
N THR A 260 19.05 4.75 9.54
CA THR A 260 18.97 4.63 11.00
C THR A 260 18.98 5.99 11.66
N LEU A 261 18.23 6.10 12.76
CA LEU A 261 18.27 7.19 13.72
C LEU A 261 18.95 6.70 15.01
N ASP A 262 20.03 7.31 15.40
CA ASP A 262 20.60 7.14 16.74
C ASP A 262 19.78 7.98 17.73
N ILE A 263 19.19 7.33 18.74
CA ILE A 263 18.24 7.98 19.65
C ILE A 263 18.93 8.99 20.57
N ALA A 264 20.17 8.73 20.98
CA ALA A 264 20.88 9.62 21.91
C ALA A 264 21.36 10.89 21.23
N SER A 265 21.92 10.79 20.02
CA SER A 265 22.49 11.93 19.28
C SER A 265 21.53 12.58 18.29
N GLY A 266 20.45 11.91 17.90
CA GLY A 266 19.57 12.33 16.81
C GLY A 266 20.21 12.19 15.41
N THR A 267 21.36 11.51 15.30
CA THR A 267 22.08 11.35 14.04
C THR A 267 21.37 10.37 13.12
N ILE A 268 21.16 10.77 11.87
CA ILE A 268 20.59 9.91 10.82
C ILE A 268 21.70 9.46 9.87
N ARG A 269 21.68 8.17 9.49
CA ARG A 269 22.60 7.57 8.51
C ARG A 269 21.84 6.74 7.49
N GLU A 270 22.24 6.84 6.21
CA GLU A 270 21.73 6.02 5.10
C GLU A 270 22.59 4.76 4.94
N HIS A 271 21.95 3.59 4.77
CA HIS A 271 22.63 2.30 4.65
C HIS A 271 22.36 1.58 3.33
N ALA A 272 21.22 1.80 2.70
CA ALA A 272 20.90 1.16 1.43
C ALA A 272 19.89 1.96 0.60
N LYS A 273 20.04 1.84 -0.73
CA LYS A 273 19.09 2.37 -1.72
C LYS A 273 18.19 1.25 -2.18
N ALA A 274 16.94 1.42 -2.16
CA ALA A 274 15.78 0.72 -2.71
C ALA A 274 14.55 1.01 -1.83
N ILE A 275 13.38 0.63 -2.27
CA ILE A 275 12.21 0.55 -1.39
C ILE A 275 12.42 -0.62 -0.43
N HIS A 276 12.25 -0.34 0.85
CA HIS A 276 12.24 -1.33 1.92
C HIS A 276 10.91 -1.27 2.64
N GLY A 277 10.56 -2.36 3.31
CA GLY A 277 9.40 -2.42 4.18
C GLY A 277 9.44 -3.67 5.06
N GLN A 278 8.53 -3.74 6.00
CA GLN A 278 8.40 -4.89 6.90
C GLN A 278 9.69 -5.17 7.68
N LEU A 279 10.31 -4.11 8.21
CA LEU A 279 11.57 -4.18 8.93
C LEU A 279 11.44 -5.03 10.21
N SER A 280 12.47 -5.86 10.48
CA SER A 280 12.56 -6.71 11.67
C SER A 280 14.03 -6.81 12.07
N TRP A 281 14.42 -6.32 13.26
CA TRP A 281 15.81 -6.22 13.71
C TRP A 281 16.01 -6.97 15.02
N VAL A 282 16.90 -7.97 15.01
CA VAL A 282 17.28 -8.74 16.19
C VAL A 282 18.80 -8.94 16.19
N GLY A 283 19.46 -8.61 17.31
CA GLY A 283 20.92 -8.66 17.40
C GLY A 283 21.57 -7.81 16.32
N ASP A 284 22.47 -8.42 15.58
CA ASP A 284 23.25 -7.80 14.49
C ASP A 284 22.60 -7.99 13.10
N THR A 285 21.36 -8.49 13.04
CA THR A 285 20.70 -8.79 11.77
C THR A 285 19.40 -7.99 11.62
N LEU A 286 19.31 -7.19 10.55
CA LEU A 286 18.08 -6.55 10.12
C LEU A 286 17.55 -7.25 8.86
N VAL A 287 16.29 -7.70 8.93
CA VAL A 287 15.58 -8.34 7.81
C VAL A 287 14.51 -7.39 7.26
N ALA A 288 14.33 -7.39 5.95
CA ALA A 288 13.35 -6.55 5.28
C ALA A 288 12.87 -7.18 3.95
N ILE A 289 11.72 -6.74 3.46
CA ILE A 289 11.41 -6.78 2.03
C ILE A 289 12.22 -5.65 1.37
N ARG A 290 12.89 -5.96 0.26
CA ARG A 290 13.60 -5.01 -0.59
C ARG A 290 13.11 -5.14 -2.02
N THR A 291 12.80 -4.00 -2.67
CA THR A 291 12.35 -3.97 -4.07
C THR A 291 12.75 -2.64 -4.73
N GLY A 292 12.73 -2.56 -6.05
CA GLY A 292 13.03 -1.33 -6.81
C GLY A 292 12.71 -1.51 -8.29
N GLY A 293 12.81 -0.47 -9.09
CA GLY A 293 12.50 -0.51 -10.53
C GLY A 293 13.22 -1.63 -11.29
N LYS A 294 14.45 -1.93 -10.90
CA LYS A 294 15.28 -3.02 -11.47
C LYS A 294 15.49 -4.20 -10.51
N THR A 295 14.86 -4.19 -9.37
CA THR A 295 15.08 -5.19 -8.32
C THR A 295 13.76 -5.88 -7.98
N PRO A 296 13.61 -7.16 -8.33
CA PRO A 296 12.47 -7.97 -7.89
C PRO A 296 12.32 -7.97 -6.37
N PRO A 297 11.09 -8.16 -5.83
CA PRO A 297 10.88 -8.29 -4.39
C PRO A 297 11.75 -9.39 -3.80
N GLN A 298 12.48 -9.05 -2.74
CA GLN A 298 13.43 -9.94 -2.06
C GLN A 298 13.22 -9.84 -0.55
N VAL A 299 13.33 -10.98 0.15
CA VAL A 299 13.67 -10.98 1.57
C VAL A 299 15.17 -10.87 1.68
N VAL A 300 15.65 -9.84 2.36
CA VAL A 300 17.08 -9.58 2.57
C VAL A 300 17.42 -9.55 4.05
N ALA A 301 18.62 -9.99 4.40
CA ALA A 301 19.22 -9.80 5.71
C ALA A 301 20.44 -8.89 5.57
N TYR A 302 20.49 -7.83 6.37
CA TYR A 302 21.61 -6.91 6.50
C TYR A 302 22.43 -7.25 7.74
N ASP A 303 23.74 -7.25 7.60
CA ASP A 303 24.68 -7.31 8.71
C ASP A 303 24.92 -5.87 9.22
N THR A 304 24.51 -5.62 10.45
CA THR A 304 24.54 -4.28 11.08
C THR A 304 25.77 -4.08 11.97
N THR A 305 26.72 -5.04 12.00
CA THR A 305 27.94 -4.97 12.82
C THR A 305 29.01 -4.06 12.24
N LEU A 306 28.98 -3.84 10.90
CA LEU A 306 30.01 -3.08 10.22
C LEU A 306 29.94 -1.59 10.51
N ASN A 307 31.11 -1.03 10.77
CA ASN A 307 31.36 0.29 11.30
C ASN A 307 30.68 1.43 10.55
N ASP A 308 30.35 2.43 11.34
CA ASP A 308 29.75 3.71 10.97
C ASP A 308 30.46 4.51 9.85
N ASP A 309 31.68 4.15 9.50
CA ASP A 309 32.47 4.82 8.45
C ASP A 309 32.16 4.30 7.04
N ASP A 310 31.63 3.08 6.91
CA ASP A 310 31.16 2.51 5.63
C ASP A 310 29.64 2.55 5.65
N HIS A 311 29.05 3.57 5.02
CA HIS A 311 27.59 3.87 5.08
C HIS A 311 26.67 2.77 4.54
N SER A 312 27.19 1.72 3.89
CA SER A 312 26.38 0.64 3.31
C SER A 312 26.55 -0.67 4.08
N TRP A 313 25.44 -1.18 4.62
CA TRP A 313 25.43 -2.51 5.23
C TRP A 313 25.54 -3.62 4.20
N PRO A 314 26.40 -4.64 4.40
CA PRO A 314 26.39 -5.86 3.60
C PRO A 314 25.02 -6.54 3.70
N ARG A 315 24.56 -7.09 2.57
CA ARG A 315 23.28 -7.81 2.55
C ARG A 315 23.43 -9.21 1.96
N ARG A 316 22.65 -10.13 2.48
CA ARG A 316 22.40 -11.45 1.91
C ARG A 316 20.97 -11.54 1.44
N ILE A 317 20.72 -12.00 0.22
CA ILE A 317 19.38 -12.30 -0.28
C ILE A 317 19.00 -13.68 0.26
N LEU A 318 17.87 -13.73 0.96
CA LEU A 318 17.34 -14.96 1.57
C LEU A 318 16.31 -15.64 0.67
N LEU A 319 15.46 -14.85 -0.01
CA LEU A 319 14.44 -15.35 -0.90
C LEU A 319 14.12 -14.29 -1.96
N ILE A 320 13.84 -14.72 -3.18
CA ILE A 320 13.38 -13.86 -4.28
C ILE A 320 11.93 -14.24 -4.60
N GLY A 321 11.05 -13.25 -4.75
CA GLY A 321 9.64 -13.45 -5.05
C GLY A 321 9.44 -14.06 -6.44
N PRO A 322 9.56 -13.30 -7.54
CA PRO A 322 9.45 -13.84 -8.89
C PRO A 322 10.67 -14.68 -9.25
N THR A 323 10.56 -15.45 -10.33
CA THR A 323 11.64 -16.32 -10.80
C THR A 323 12.89 -15.54 -11.21
N THR A 324 14.05 -16.19 -11.16
CA THR A 324 15.37 -15.60 -11.45
C THR A 324 15.56 -15.06 -12.88
N ASN A 325 14.62 -15.30 -13.78
CA ASN A 325 14.67 -14.88 -15.18
C ASN A 325 14.59 -13.37 -15.44
N TRP A 326 14.41 -12.57 -14.37
CA TRP A 326 14.32 -11.11 -14.45
C TRP A 326 15.68 -10.40 -14.34
N ALA A 327 16.73 -11.07 -13.90
CA ALA A 327 18.05 -10.47 -13.81
C ALA A 327 18.46 -9.94 -15.20
N ASP A 328 18.85 -8.66 -15.26
CA ASP A 328 19.30 -7.97 -16.48
C ASP A 328 18.28 -7.86 -17.62
N HIS A 329 16.97 -8.08 -17.36
CA HIS A 329 15.95 -7.88 -18.40
C HIS A 329 15.93 -6.40 -18.83
N PRO A 330 16.03 -6.09 -20.15
CA PRO A 330 16.20 -4.71 -20.63
C PRO A 330 14.99 -3.79 -20.33
N ALA A 331 13.80 -4.37 -20.13
CA ALA A 331 12.61 -3.60 -19.75
C ALA A 331 12.54 -3.22 -18.25
N LEU A 332 13.48 -3.70 -17.43
CA LEU A 332 13.66 -3.26 -16.06
C LEU A 332 14.44 -1.93 -16.07
N VAL A 333 13.72 -0.84 -16.05
CA VAL A 333 14.28 0.52 -16.10
C VAL A 333 14.01 1.30 -14.81
N GLU A 334 14.92 2.19 -14.45
CA GLU A 334 14.67 3.20 -13.42
C GLU A 334 13.97 4.40 -14.07
N PRO A 335 12.93 4.98 -13.44
CA PRO A 335 12.27 6.15 -14.00
C PRO A 335 13.10 7.42 -13.83
N GLN A 336 12.88 8.37 -14.72
CA GLN A 336 13.27 9.75 -14.52
C GLN A 336 12.22 10.44 -13.63
N LEU A 337 12.68 11.18 -12.60
CA LEU A 337 11.82 12.11 -11.87
C LEU A 337 11.58 13.36 -12.71
N LEU A 338 10.31 13.71 -12.87
CA LEU A 338 9.86 14.94 -13.48
C LEU A 338 9.32 15.87 -12.38
N GLN A 339 9.65 17.14 -12.50
CA GLN A 339 9.04 18.23 -11.74
C GLN A 339 8.38 19.18 -12.74
N VAL A 340 7.10 19.40 -12.56
CA VAL A 340 6.28 20.21 -13.46
C VAL A 340 5.64 21.33 -12.67
N GLN A 341 5.72 22.55 -13.17
CA GLN A 341 5.02 23.68 -12.57
C GLN A 341 3.54 23.60 -12.95
N SER A 342 2.66 23.49 -11.95
CA SER A 342 1.22 23.55 -12.20
C SER A 342 0.76 24.94 -12.59
N ARG A 343 -0.44 25.05 -13.15
CA ARG A 343 -1.08 26.32 -13.52
C ARG A 343 -1.24 27.31 -12.37
N ASP A 344 -1.29 26.81 -11.12
CA ASP A 344 -1.42 27.62 -9.90
C ASP A 344 -0.10 27.75 -9.11
N GLY A 345 1.03 27.35 -9.71
CA GLY A 345 2.37 27.61 -9.20
C GLY A 345 2.93 26.57 -8.23
N VAL A 346 2.25 25.43 -8.03
CA VAL A 346 2.75 24.33 -7.20
C VAL A 346 3.63 23.40 -8.04
N VAL A 347 4.71 22.88 -7.46
CA VAL A 347 5.54 21.86 -8.11
C VAL A 347 4.87 20.51 -8.02
N LEU A 348 4.49 19.94 -9.15
CA LEU A 348 3.98 18.60 -9.31
C LEU A 348 5.11 17.63 -9.61
N HIS A 349 4.90 16.37 -9.26
CA HIS A 349 5.89 15.30 -9.41
C HIS A 349 5.35 14.18 -10.29
N ALA A 350 6.23 13.57 -11.08
CA ALA A 350 5.88 12.38 -11.84
C ALA A 350 7.12 11.49 -12.06
N ARG A 351 6.90 10.24 -12.39
CA ARG A 351 7.95 9.30 -12.76
C ARG A 351 7.73 8.83 -14.19
N LEU A 352 8.70 9.11 -15.06
CA LEU A 352 8.67 8.68 -16.45
C LEU A 352 9.62 7.49 -16.66
N TYR A 353 9.05 6.34 -16.97
CA TYR A 353 9.77 5.14 -17.36
C TYR A 353 9.87 5.10 -18.88
N SER A 354 11.08 5.27 -19.42
CA SER A 354 11.31 5.26 -20.86
C SER A 354 11.69 3.87 -21.35
N SER A 355 11.03 3.40 -22.42
CA SER A 355 11.39 2.14 -23.03
C SER A 355 12.77 2.21 -23.72
N PRO A 356 13.61 1.18 -23.57
CA PRO A 356 14.86 1.09 -24.32
C PRO A 356 14.65 0.87 -25.82
N GLN A 357 13.44 0.48 -26.25
CA GLN A 357 13.03 0.29 -27.64
C GLN A 357 11.70 1.02 -27.89
N PRO A 358 11.68 2.37 -27.89
CA PRO A 358 10.46 3.13 -27.87
C PRO A 358 9.68 3.01 -29.18
N ASN A 359 8.36 2.77 -29.09
CA ASN A 359 7.43 2.83 -30.21
C ASN A 359 6.79 4.23 -30.37
N GLY A 360 7.19 5.20 -29.55
CA GLY A 360 6.69 6.56 -29.54
C GLY A 360 5.35 6.76 -28.84
N ARG A 361 4.79 5.72 -28.20
CA ARG A 361 3.51 5.77 -27.47
C ARG A 361 3.74 5.95 -25.97
N LEU A 362 2.84 6.67 -25.32
CA LEU A 362 2.84 6.98 -23.89
C LEU A 362 1.61 6.38 -23.21
N LEU A 363 1.82 5.70 -22.09
CA LEU A 363 0.77 5.29 -21.16
C LEU A 363 0.88 6.12 -19.88
N CYS A 364 -0.08 6.97 -19.60
CA CYS A 364 -0.20 7.67 -18.31
C CYS A 364 -1.01 6.78 -17.37
N MET A 365 -0.38 6.28 -16.30
CA MET A 365 -1.00 5.39 -15.31
C MET A 365 -1.22 6.11 -13.99
N ILE A 366 -2.47 6.27 -13.57
CA ILE A 366 -2.88 6.99 -12.37
C ILE A 366 -3.23 6.01 -11.26
N HIS A 367 -2.63 6.20 -10.08
CA HIS A 367 -2.93 5.39 -8.90
C HIS A 367 -4.33 5.68 -8.34
N GLY A 368 -4.87 4.71 -7.59
CA GLY A 368 -6.11 4.87 -6.83
C GLY A 368 -5.86 5.48 -5.45
N GLY A 369 -6.84 5.37 -4.59
CA GLY A 369 -6.81 5.88 -3.23
C GLY A 369 -7.92 6.90 -2.98
N PRO A 370 -7.81 8.19 -3.34
CA PRO A 370 -6.75 8.92 -4.05
C PRO A 370 -5.50 9.24 -3.22
N THR A 371 -5.52 9.04 -1.90
CA THR A 371 -4.39 9.25 -1.00
C THR A 371 -3.49 8.03 -1.00
N ASP A 372 -2.53 7.98 -1.90
CA ASP A 372 -1.54 6.91 -2.06
C ASP A 372 -0.33 7.44 -2.85
N GLN A 373 0.66 6.59 -3.10
CA GLN A 373 1.76 6.81 -4.04
C GLN A 373 2.27 5.48 -4.58
N TRP A 374 2.38 5.35 -5.90
CA TRP A 374 3.10 4.23 -6.48
C TRP A 374 4.60 4.51 -6.47
N GLN A 375 5.27 4.07 -5.41
CA GLN A 375 6.72 4.18 -5.28
C GLN A 375 7.44 3.34 -6.34
N VAL A 376 8.75 3.59 -6.53
CA VAL A 376 9.60 2.88 -7.49
C VAL A 376 9.90 1.46 -6.99
N THR A 377 8.89 0.61 -7.05
CA THR A 377 8.97 -0.82 -6.75
C THR A 377 9.11 -1.63 -8.05
N PHE A 378 9.27 -2.93 -7.93
CA PHE A 378 9.21 -3.86 -9.07
C PHE A 378 7.75 -4.01 -9.54
N MET A 379 7.37 -3.20 -10.52
CA MET A 379 6.01 -3.19 -11.05
C MET A 379 5.93 -3.92 -12.38
N LEU A 380 5.60 -5.21 -12.36
CA LEU A 380 5.49 -6.03 -13.58
C LEU A 380 4.50 -5.45 -14.61
N ARG A 381 3.42 -4.80 -14.15
CA ARG A 381 2.49 -4.09 -15.04
C ARG A 381 3.15 -2.96 -15.84
N VAL A 382 4.09 -2.24 -15.23
CA VAL A 382 4.86 -1.19 -15.91
C VAL A 382 5.88 -1.82 -16.85
N THR A 383 6.63 -2.82 -16.36
CA THR A 383 7.65 -3.52 -17.12
C THR A 383 7.07 -4.19 -18.38
N TYR A 384 5.84 -4.74 -18.29
CA TYR A 384 5.14 -5.34 -19.44
C TYR A 384 4.98 -4.36 -20.60
N TRP A 385 4.58 -3.13 -20.34
CA TRP A 385 4.39 -2.11 -21.35
C TRP A 385 5.71 -1.53 -21.86
N ILE A 386 6.70 -1.38 -20.96
CA ILE A 386 8.06 -0.98 -21.35
C ILE A 386 8.66 -1.98 -22.34
N ASP A 387 8.49 -3.29 -22.12
CA ASP A 387 8.95 -4.35 -23.02
C ASP A 387 8.31 -4.29 -24.42
N ARG A 388 7.09 -3.74 -24.50
CA ARG A 388 6.34 -3.49 -25.74
C ARG A 388 6.61 -2.14 -26.39
N GLY A 389 7.59 -1.42 -25.87
CA GLY A 389 8.04 -0.16 -26.46
C GLY A 389 7.28 1.08 -25.97
N TYR A 390 6.34 0.97 -25.05
CA TYR A 390 5.66 2.13 -24.50
C TYR A 390 6.53 2.84 -23.47
N ASP A 391 6.52 4.17 -23.47
CA ASP A 391 6.89 4.94 -22.30
C ASP A 391 5.73 4.90 -21.29
N VAL A 392 6.04 4.86 -19.99
CA VAL A 392 5.03 4.86 -18.92
C VAL A 392 5.24 6.04 -18.00
N LEU A 393 4.21 6.87 -17.85
CA LEU A 393 4.18 8.02 -16.94
C LEU A 393 3.32 7.67 -15.72
N ILE A 394 3.85 7.89 -14.53
CA ILE A 394 3.13 7.77 -13.26
C ILE A 394 3.14 9.14 -12.59
N PRO A 395 2.04 9.92 -12.64
CA PRO A 395 1.92 11.19 -11.97
C PRO A 395 1.64 11.03 -10.49
N ASP A 396 2.21 11.92 -9.65
CA ASP A 396 1.77 12.19 -8.29
C ASP A 396 1.01 13.52 -8.31
N HIS A 397 -0.30 13.43 -8.48
CA HIS A 397 -1.19 14.59 -8.35
C HIS A 397 -1.29 15.01 -6.88
N ARG A 398 -1.65 16.25 -6.58
CA ARG A 398 -1.96 16.66 -5.21
C ARG A 398 -3.03 15.74 -4.61
N GLY A 399 -2.85 15.36 -3.36
CA GLY A 399 -3.54 14.24 -2.72
C GLY A 399 -2.67 12.99 -2.62
N SER A 400 -1.66 12.82 -3.49
CA SER A 400 -0.67 11.75 -3.33
C SER A 400 0.17 11.97 -2.08
N THR A 401 0.68 10.87 -1.50
CA THR A 401 1.63 10.89 -0.39
C THR A 401 3.08 10.98 -0.88
N GLY A 402 4.05 11.09 0.02
CA GLY A 402 5.48 11.17 -0.33
C GLY A 402 6.00 12.58 -0.58
N HIS A 403 5.14 13.61 -0.49
CA HIS A 403 5.46 15.01 -0.74
C HIS A 403 5.06 15.94 0.42
N GLY A 404 4.87 15.37 1.61
CA GLY A 404 4.47 16.07 2.81
C GLY A 404 2.95 16.26 2.95
N ARG A 405 2.55 16.60 4.17
CA ARG A 405 1.14 16.73 4.55
C ARG A 405 0.39 17.78 3.72
N GLU A 406 1.00 18.94 3.46
CA GLU A 406 0.35 20.00 2.70
C GLU A 406 -0.06 19.55 1.29
N PHE A 407 0.83 18.81 0.61
CA PHE A 407 0.56 18.25 -0.71
C PHE A 407 -0.58 17.21 -0.66
N THR A 408 -0.57 16.34 0.33
CA THR A 408 -1.61 15.32 0.53
C THR A 408 -2.96 15.95 0.88
N GLN A 409 -2.98 16.91 1.81
CA GLN A 409 -4.21 17.57 2.27
C GLN A 409 -4.80 18.57 1.26
N ALA A 410 -4.04 18.99 0.25
CA ALA A 410 -4.53 19.88 -0.82
C ALA A 410 -5.75 19.30 -1.57
N MET A 411 -5.93 17.97 -1.53
CA MET A 411 -7.07 17.27 -2.15
C MET A 411 -8.40 17.51 -1.42
N GLN A 412 -8.38 17.87 -0.14
CA GLN A 412 -9.60 18.05 0.65
C GLN A 412 -10.56 19.06 0.01
N GLY A 413 -11.79 18.64 -0.20
CA GLY A 413 -12.84 19.40 -0.90
C GLY A 413 -12.64 19.55 -2.41
N ARG A 414 -11.57 18.99 -3.00
CA ARG A 414 -11.16 19.23 -4.39
C ARG A 414 -10.99 17.95 -5.24
N TRP A 415 -11.33 16.79 -4.75
CA TRP A 415 -11.27 15.54 -5.51
C TRP A 415 -12.12 15.57 -6.78
N GLY A 416 -11.61 15.02 -7.86
CA GLY A 416 -12.20 15.08 -9.20
C GLY A 416 -12.04 16.45 -9.88
N ASP A 417 -11.28 17.36 -9.27
CA ASP A 417 -10.98 18.69 -9.79
C ASP A 417 -9.47 18.94 -9.81
N LEU A 418 -8.84 18.93 -8.63
CA LEU A 418 -7.43 19.24 -8.48
C LEU A 418 -6.52 18.15 -9.06
N ASP A 419 -6.84 16.91 -8.80
CA ASP A 419 -6.14 15.73 -9.34
C ASP A 419 -6.20 15.68 -10.88
N VAL A 420 -7.36 16.04 -11.44
CA VAL A 420 -7.54 16.12 -12.89
C VAL A 420 -6.71 17.24 -13.50
N ASP A 421 -6.72 18.43 -12.89
CA ASP A 421 -5.94 19.58 -13.36
C ASP A 421 -4.43 19.29 -13.29
N ASP A 422 -3.96 18.66 -12.20
CA ASP A 422 -2.54 18.30 -12.02
C ASP A 422 -2.07 17.30 -13.09
N VAL A 423 -2.88 16.28 -13.38
CA VAL A 423 -2.53 15.31 -14.44
C VAL A 423 -2.54 15.96 -15.81
N ILE A 424 -3.46 16.89 -16.08
CA ILE A 424 -3.47 17.68 -17.33
C ILE A 424 -2.18 18.48 -17.44
N ASP A 425 -1.77 19.23 -16.42
CA ASP A 425 -0.56 20.04 -16.42
C ASP A 425 0.70 19.20 -16.67
N ILE A 426 0.77 18.00 -16.07
CA ILE A 426 1.88 17.06 -16.30
C ILE A 426 1.88 16.54 -17.75
N LEU A 427 0.72 16.16 -18.30
CA LEU A 427 0.63 15.68 -19.69
C LEU A 427 0.97 16.77 -20.69
N GLU A 428 0.49 18.00 -20.49
CA GLU A 428 0.82 19.16 -21.34
C GLU A 428 2.33 19.43 -21.37
N SER A 429 3.02 19.27 -20.24
CA SER A 429 4.46 19.50 -20.15
C SER A 429 5.30 18.54 -21.01
N LEU A 430 4.75 17.37 -21.37
CA LEU A 430 5.44 16.38 -22.19
C LEU A 430 5.25 16.58 -23.68
N ASP A 431 4.30 17.41 -24.11
CA ASP A 431 3.99 17.75 -25.51
C ASP A 431 3.91 16.51 -26.44
N ARG A 432 3.21 15.46 -26.00
CA ARG A 432 3.03 14.22 -26.75
C ARG A 432 1.79 14.28 -27.63
N PRO A 433 1.84 13.74 -28.87
CA PRO A 433 0.66 13.69 -29.74
C PRO A 433 -0.50 12.92 -29.08
N ARG A 434 -1.70 13.44 -29.24
CA ARG A 434 -2.94 12.82 -28.73
C ARG A 434 -3.06 11.34 -29.11
N GLU A 435 -2.89 11.03 -30.38
CA GLU A 435 -3.03 9.68 -30.95
C GLU A 435 -1.96 8.69 -30.48
N ARG A 436 -0.94 9.18 -29.77
CA ARG A 436 0.13 8.38 -29.16
C ARG A 436 0.09 8.38 -27.63
N THR A 437 -0.96 8.95 -27.04
CA THR A 437 -1.13 9.05 -25.58
C THR A 437 -2.40 8.32 -25.15
N ALA A 438 -2.26 7.34 -24.27
CA ALA A 438 -3.39 6.73 -23.58
C ALA A 438 -3.30 7.00 -22.08
N ILE A 439 -4.46 7.10 -21.44
CA ILE A 439 -4.56 7.28 -19.99
C ILE A 439 -5.21 6.05 -19.36
N MET A 440 -4.65 5.61 -18.23
CA MET A 440 -5.12 4.43 -17.49
C MET A 440 -5.29 4.76 -16.01
N GLY A 441 -6.31 4.20 -15.39
CA GLY A 441 -6.50 4.33 -13.94
C GLY A 441 -7.45 3.27 -13.39
N GLY A 442 -7.38 3.06 -12.09
CA GLY A 442 -8.30 2.17 -11.37
C GLY A 442 -8.91 2.90 -10.17
N SER A 443 -10.15 2.55 -9.78
CA SER A 443 -10.80 3.14 -8.62
C SER A 443 -10.85 4.68 -8.71
N ALA A 444 -10.34 5.40 -7.71
CA ALA A 444 -10.19 6.85 -7.73
C ALA A 444 -9.33 7.34 -8.91
N GLY A 445 -8.25 6.63 -9.29
CA GLY A 445 -7.45 6.95 -10.47
C GLY A 445 -8.24 6.81 -11.78
N GLY A 446 -9.29 5.98 -11.80
CA GLY A 446 -10.25 5.88 -12.90
C GLY A 446 -11.11 7.13 -13.03
N LEU A 447 -11.56 7.71 -11.91
CA LEU A 447 -12.25 9.01 -11.89
C LEU A 447 -11.35 10.09 -12.50
N THR A 448 -10.11 10.18 -12.04
CA THR A 448 -9.14 11.16 -12.54
C THR A 448 -8.88 10.99 -14.04
N ALA A 449 -8.66 9.74 -14.51
CA ALA A 449 -8.45 9.44 -15.93
C ALA A 449 -9.64 9.86 -16.81
N LEU A 450 -10.86 9.54 -16.37
CA LEU A 450 -12.09 9.97 -17.04
C LEU A 450 -12.26 11.50 -17.00
N GLY A 451 -11.90 12.13 -15.88
CA GLY A 451 -11.90 13.59 -15.73
C GLY A 451 -10.99 14.30 -16.72
N VAL A 452 -9.78 13.76 -16.94
CA VAL A 452 -8.85 14.27 -17.97
C VAL A 452 -9.49 14.19 -19.36
N ALA A 453 -10.05 13.04 -19.73
CA ALA A 453 -10.70 12.85 -21.03
C ALA A 453 -11.93 13.76 -21.22
N ILE A 454 -12.65 14.08 -20.15
CA ILE A 454 -13.79 15.03 -20.16
C ILE A 454 -13.34 16.45 -20.38
N ARG A 455 -12.27 16.90 -19.72
CA ARG A 455 -11.78 18.29 -19.77
C ARG A 455 -10.89 18.57 -20.98
N ARG A 456 -10.03 17.59 -21.31
CA ARG A 456 -9.02 17.71 -22.35
C ARG A 456 -8.97 16.46 -23.26
N PRO A 457 -10.04 16.21 -24.04
CA PRO A 457 -10.08 15.09 -24.99
C PRO A 457 -9.03 15.20 -26.09
N ASP A 458 -8.43 16.37 -26.25
CA ASP A 458 -7.33 16.66 -27.19
C ASP A 458 -5.95 16.14 -26.71
N LEU A 459 -5.80 15.79 -25.44
CA LEU A 459 -4.54 15.25 -24.89
C LEU A 459 -4.45 13.72 -24.98
N VAL A 460 -5.57 12.99 -25.08
CA VAL A 460 -5.57 11.52 -24.99
C VAL A 460 -6.32 10.88 -26.16
N GLY A 461 -5.70 9.89 -26.79
CA GLY A 461 -6.27 9.13 -27.91
C GLY A 461 -7.30 8.11 -27.47
N CYS A 462 -7.10 7.49 -26.30
CA CYS A 462 -8.02 6.54 -25.71
C CYS A 462 -7.83 6.44 -24.18
N VAL A 463 -8.83 5.87 -23.51
CA VAL A 463 -8.87 5.73 -22.05
C VAL A 463 -9.11 4.27 -21.70
N ARG A 464 -8.36 3.75 -20.73
CA ARG A 464 -8.57 2.42 -20.15
C ARG A 464 -8.72 2.54 -18.64
N VAL A 465 -9.84 2.09 -18.07
CA VAL A 465 -10.08 2.14 -16.63
C VAL A 465 -10.51 0.78 -16.08
N ALA A 466 -10.21 0.55 -14.81
CA ALA A 466 -10.66 -0.63 -14.07
C ALA A 466 -11.47 -0.19 -12.85
N TYR A 467 -12.65 -0.77 -12.67
CA TYR A 467 -13.55 -0.48 -11.54
C TYR A 467 -13.57 1.02 -11.16
N PRO A 468 -13.79 1.92 -12.16
CA PRO A 468 -13.65 3.35 -11.94
C PRO A 468 -14.79 3.90 -11.08
N VAL A 469 -14.51 4.93 -10.27
CA VAL A 469 -15.56 5.75 -9.69
C VAL A 469 -16.17 6.59 -10.82
N CYS A 470 -17.44 6.34 -11.14
CA CYS A 470 -18.18 7.04 -12.20
C CYS A 470 -19.22 8.01 -11.64
N ASP A 471 -19.71 7.72 -10.44
CA ASP A 471 -20.67 8.53 -9.68
C ASP A 471 -20.22 8.61 -8.22
N ILE A 472 -19.74 9.79 -7.81
CA ILE A 472 -19.21 10.04 -6.47
C ILE A 472 -20.31 9.92 -5.42
N ALA A 473 -21.55 10.36 -5.75
CA ALA A 473 -22.66 10.28 -4.81
C ALA A 473 -23.12 8.82 -4.59
N ALA A 474 -23.11 8.00 -5.65
CA ALA A 474 -23.45 6.58 -5.56
C ALA A 474 -22.37 5.81 -4.77
N LEU A 475 -21.10 6.21 -4.83
CA LEU A 475 -20.03 5.60 -4.06
C LEU A 475 -20.29 5.69 -2.56
N ASP A 476 -20.71 6.85 -2.04
CA ASP A 476 -21.04 7.05 -0.62
C ASP A 476 -22.09 6.06 -0.09
N ALA A 477 -23.03 5.65 -0.96
CA ALA A 477 -24.12 4.77 -0.58
C ALA A 477 -23.75 3.27 -0.60
N THR A 478 -22.66 2.89 -1.27
CA THR A 478 -22.38 1.48 -1.60
C THR A 478 -21.03 0.98 -1.11
N THR A 479 -20.10 1.87 -0.78
CA THR A 479 -18.73 1.49 -0.37
C THR A 479 -18.67 0.84 1.01
N HIS A 480 -17.59 0.14 1.29
CA HIS A 480 -17.40 -0.58 2.56
C HIS A 480 -17.09 0.36 3.74
N ARG A 481 -17.23 -0.16 4.97
CA ARG A 481 -17.13 0.59 6.22
C ARG A 481 -15.88 1.49 6.33
N PHE A 482 -14.69 1.00 5.93
CA PHE A 482 -13.45 1.75 6.07
C PHE A 482 -13.46 3.07 5.26
N GLU A 483 -14.09 3.09 4.08
CA GLU A 483 -14.16 4.24 3.20
C GLU A 483 -15.50 4.99 3.26
N ALA A 484 -16.48 4.51 4.04
CA ALA A 484 -17.85 5.02 4.05
C ALA A 484 -17.98 6.53 4.32
N HIS A 485 -16.99 7.15 4.92
CA HIS A 485 -16.97 8.58 5.22
C HIS A 485 -15.86 9.35 4.50
N TYR A 486 -15.03 8.66 3.70
CA TYR A 486 -13.87 9.27 3.05
C TYR A 486 -14.26 10.38 2.07
N ASN A 487 -15.35 10.20 1.32
CA ASN A 487 -15.83 11.22 0.39
C ASN A 487 -16.19 12.56 1.09
N ARG A 488 -16.53 12.55 2.38
CA ARG A 488 -16.81 13.78 3.13
C ARG A 488 -15.61 14.69 3.24
N THR A 489 -14.41 14.12 3.48
CA THR A 489 -13.16 14.89 3.50
C THR A 489 -12.73 15.30 2.09
N LEU A 490 -12.88 14.41 1.12
CA LEU A 490 -12.49 14.63 -0.27
C LEU A 490 -13.38 15.63 -1.02
N MET A 491 -14.69 15.71 -0.69
CA MET A 491 -15.65 16.59 -1.36
C MET A 491 -15.96 17.87 -0.57
N GLY A 492 -15.69 17.88 0.74
CA GLY A 492 -15.93 19.01 1.64
C GLY A 492 -17.33 19.06 2.23
N ASN A 493 -17.87 20.25 2.49
CA ASN A 493 -19.14 20.47 3.17
C ASN A 493 -20.33 19.78 2.46
N VAL A 494 -21.28 19.24 3.24
CA VAL A 494 -22.44 18.44 2.76
C VAL A 494 -23.29 19.17 1.70
N ASP A 495 -23.56 20.47 1.88
CA ASP A 495 -24.37 21.26 0.94
C ASP A 495 -23.67 21.47 -0.42
N GLU A 496 -22.34 21.53 -0.43
CA GLU A 496 -21.52 21.62 -1.63
C GLU A 496 -21.27 20.26 -2.27
N THR A 497 -21.27 19.18 -1.47
CA THR A 497 -20.94 17.83 -1.92
C THR A 497 -21.87 17.35 -3.04
N ILE A 498 -23.17 17.57 -2.95
CA ILE A 498 -24.15 17.16 -3.99
C ILE A 498 -23.86 17.86 -5.32
N LYS A 499 -23.63 19.17 -5.30
CA LYS A 499 -23.32 19.95 -6.51
C LYS A 499 -21.98 19.53 -7.10
N LYS A 500 -20.93 19.48 -6.28
CA LYS A 500 -19.58 19.07 -6.68
C LYS A 500 -19.56 17.64 -7.21
N SER A 501 -20.27 16.71 -6.55
CA SER A 501 -20.37 15.32 -6.99
C SER A 501 -20.96 15.25 -8.40
N ARG A 502 -22.06 15.99 -8.66
CA ARG A 502 -22.68 16.02 -9.99
C ARG A 502 -21.76 16.65 -11.05
N GLU A 503 -21.05 17.73 -10.72
CA GLU A 503 -20.14 18.40 -11.63
C GLU A 503 -18.90 17.58 -11.98
N ARG A 504 -18.44 16.69 -11.05
CA ARG A 504 -17.18 15.94 -11.17
C ARG A 504 -17.37 14.46 -11.52
N SER A 505 -18.60 13.94 -11.42
CA SER A 505 -18.87 12.53 -11.72
C SER A 505 -18.96 12.29 -13.24
N PRO A 506 -18.16 11.36 -13.77
CA PRO A 506 -18.13 11.04 -15.21
C PRO A 506 -19.48 10.69 -15.82
N ILE A 507 -20.39 10.07 -15.07
CA ILE A 507 -21.74 9.69 -15.54
C ILE A 507 -22.54 10.88 -16.09
N HIS A 508 -22.32 12.09 -15.60
CA HIS A 508 -22.99 13.31 -16.04
C HIS A 508 -22.35 13.98 -17.26
N HIS A 509 -21.27 13.41 -17.80
CA HIS A 509 -20.49 13.93 -18.91
C HIS A 509 -20.30 12.91 -20.04
N ALA A 510 -21.23 11.97 -20.17
CA ALA A 510 -21.17 10.89 -21.17
C ALA A 510 -21.07 11.42 -22.61
N ASP A 511 -21.68 12.59 -22.91
CA ASP A 511 -21.59 13.29 -24.20
C ASP A 511 -20.14 13.71 -24.57
N LYS A 512 -19.36 14.08 -23.56
CA LYS A 512 -17.94 14.41 -23.75
C LYS A 512 -17.08 13.17 -23.88
N LEU A 513 -17.34 12.14 -23.05
CA LEU A 513 -16.64 10.87 -23.11
C LEU A 513 -16.94 10.10 -24.41
N ALA A 514 -18.08 10.32 -25.03
CA ALA A 514 -18.41 9.76 -26.36
C ALA A 514 -17.41 10.15 -27.47
N LYS A 515 -16.56 11.15 -27.24
CA LYS A 515 -15.55 11.62 -28.19
C LYS A 515 -14.21 10.87 -28.11
N VAL A 516 -14.04 10.03 -27.08
CA VAL A 516 -12.77 9.31 -26.81
C VAL A 516 -13.09 7.84 -26.63
N PRO A 517 -12.41 6.92 -27.34
CA PRO A 517 -12.56 5.47 -27.14
C PRO A 517 -12.28 5.09 -25.69
N LEU A 518 -13.17 4.30 -25.08
CA LEU A 518 -13.11 3.92 -23.68
C LEU A 518 -13.19 2.40 -23.50
N LEU A 519 -12.28 1.84 -22.72
CA LEU A 519 -12.30 0.45 -22.26
C LEU A 519 -12.45 0.43 -20.74
N ILE A 520 -13.45 -0.31 -20.25
CA ILE A 520 -13.76 -0.46 -18.83
C ILE A 520 -13.66 -1.93 -18.44
N PHE A 521 -12.96 -2.24 -17.36
CA PHE A 521 -12.98 -3.56 -16.69
C PHE A 521 -13.64 -3.43 -15.32
N HIS A 522 -14.46 -4.42 -14.93
CA HIS A 522 -15.08 -4.41 -13.60
C HIS A 522 -15.39 -5.83 -13.12
N GLY A 523 -15.17 -6.10 -11.82
CA GLY A 523 -15.56 -7.34 -11.15
C GLY A 523 -17.04 -7.31 -10.75
N THR A 524 -17.76 -8.44 -10.93
CA THR A 524 -19.22 -8.47 -10.68
C THR A 524 -19.60 -8.43 -9.20
N VAL A 525 -18.64 -8.69 -8.28
CA VAL A 525 -18.86 -8.69 -6.81
C VAL A 525 -17.95 -7.68 -6.09
N ASP A 526 -17.68 -6.54 -6.75
CA ASP A 526 -16.85 -5.47 -6.18
C ASP A 526 -17.53 -4.81 -4.97
N PRO A 527 -16.92 -4.91 -3.75
CA PRO A 527 -17.51 -4.36 -2.53
C PRO A 527 -17.15 -2.88 -2.30
N VAL A 528 -16.28 -2.30 -3.12
CA VAL A 528 -15.78 -0.91 -2.99
C VAL A 528 -16.53 0.00 -3.95
N VAL A 529 -16.51 -0.32 -5.25
CA VAL A 529 -17.23 0.40 -6.30
C VAL A 529 -18.23 -0.54 -6.94
N ASP A 530 -19.52 -0.28 -6.77
CA ASP A 530 -20.58 -1.12 -7.35
C ASP A 530 -20.48 -1.11 -8.88
N ILE A 531 -20.48 -2.31 -9.50
CA ILE A 531 -20.44 -2.49 -10.96
C ILE A 531 -21.54 -1.73 -11.71
N ALA A 532 -22.66 -1.44 -11.04
CA ALA A 532 -23.75 -0.63 -11.60
C ALA A 532 -23.25 0.74 -12.12
N GLN A 533 -22.23 1.33 -11.48
CA GLN A 533 -21.63 2.58 -11.95
C GLN A 533 -21.01 2.43 -13.34
N SER A 534 -20.23 1.38 -13.60
CA SER A 534 -19.63 1.12 -14.92
C SER A 534 -20.67 0.77 -15.96
N ARG A 535 -21.69 -0.01 -15.61
CA ARG A 535 -22.79 -0.36 -16.53
C ARG A 535 -23.59 0.87 -16.95
N GLN A 536 -23.93 1.74 -16.01
CA GLN A 536 -24.66 2.99 -16.27
C GLN A 536 -23.83 3.94 -17.14
N LEU A 537 -22.52 4.10 -16.83
CA LEU A 537 -21.62 4.94 -17.64
C LEU A 537 -21.52 4.42 -19.07
N ALA A 538 -21.29 3.11 -19.26
CA ALA A 538 -21.20 2.50 -20.59
C ALA A 538 -22.49 2.68 -21.39
N GLN A 539 -23.66 2.49 -20.75
CA GLN A 539 -24.96 2.72 -21.39
C GLN A 539 -25.15 4.19 -21.80
N ALA A 540 -24.78 5.14 -20.92
CA ALA A 540 -24.89 6.57 -21.22
C ALA A 540 -24.01 7.00 -22.39
N ILE A 541 -22.75 6.52 -22.44
CA ILE A 541 -21.81 6.79 -23.53
C ILE A 541 -22.31 6.17 -24.85
N THR A 542 -22.81 4.94 -24.84
CA THR A 542 -23.39 4.28 -26.00
C THR A 542 -24.59 5.08 -26.53
N THR A 543 -25.46 5.54 -25.64
CA THR A 543 -26.63 6.38 -25.97
C THR A 543 -26.21 7.72 -26.60
N ALA A 544 -25.07 8.28 -26.15
CA ALA A 544 -24.48 9.47 -26.73
C ALA A 544 -23.72 9.24 -28.05
N GLY A 545 -23.70 7.99 -28.57
CA GLY A 545 -23.03 7.61 -29.81
C GLY A 545 -21.53 7.39 -29.68
N GLY A 546 -21.02 7.20 -28.47
CA GLY A 546 -19.60 6.96 -28.19
C GLY A 546 -19.17 5.51 -28.37
N ASN A 547 -17.86 5.29 -28.43
CA ASN A 547 -17.24 3.97 -28.50
C ASN A 547 -16.77 3.56 -27.10
N VAL A 548 -17.50 2.63 -26.47
CA VAL A 548 -17.17 2.09 -25.15
C VAL A 548 -17.25 0.57 -25.15
N GLU A 549 -16.23 -0.07 -24.58
CA GLU A 549 -16.16 -1.50 -24.33
C GLU A 549 -16.19 -1.74 -22.82
N LEU A 550 -17.19 -2.47 -22.31
CA LEU A 550 -17.26 -2.91 -20.90
C LEU A 550 -16.99 -4.40 -20.83
N ILE A 551 -15.97 -4.79 -20.09
CA ILE A 551 -15.61 -6.17 -19.80
C ILE A 551 -15.88 -6.45 -18.33
N GLU A 552 -16.82 -7.34 -18.08
CA GLU A 552 -17.17 -7.79 -16.73
C GLU A 552 -16.45 -9.11 -16.43
N PHE A 553 -15.89 -9.20 -15.21
CA PHE A 553 -15.27 -10.41 -14.69
C PHE A 553 -16.12 -10.99 -13.56
N ASP A 554 -16.73 -12.13 -13.86
CA ASP A 554 -17.64 -12.79 -12.92
C ASP A 554 -16.89 -13.28 -11.67
N GLY A 555 -17.48 -13.02 -10.49
CA GLY A 555 -16.91 -13.41 -9.20
C GLY A 555 -15.68 -12.61 -8.75
N GLU A 556 -15.18 -11.66 -9.56
CA GLU A 556 -14.08 -10.77 -9.14
C GLU A 556 -14.59 -9.56 -8.35
N GLY A 557 -13.73 -9.10 -7.41
CA GLY A 557 -13.95 -7.93 -6.57
C GLY A 557 -13.21 -6.68 -7.07
N HIS A 558 -12.79 -5.84 -6.10
CA HIS A 558 -12.00 -4.63 -6.36
C HIS A 558 -10.54 -4.98 -6.63
N GLY A 559 -10.23 -5.30 -7.88
CA GLY A 559 -8.98 -5.92 -8.34
C GLY A 559 -9.19 -7.38 -8.74
N PHE A 560 -8.52 -7.81 -9.80
CA PHE A 560 -8.71 -9.13 -10.41
C PHE A 560 -7.67 -10.11 -9.85
N ARG A 561 -8.09 -11.33 -9.53
CA ARG A 561 -7.25 -12.36 -8.90
C ARG A 561 -7.12 -13.63 -9.73
N ALA A 562 -8.16 -14.00 -10.48
CA ALA A 562 -8.10 -15.16 -11.34
C ALA A 562 -7.08 -14.92 -12.47
N VAL A 563 -6.19 -15.90 -12.70
CA VAL A 563 -5.10 -15.79 -13.68
C VAL A 563 -5.65 -15.54 -15.08
N GLU A 564 -6.73 -16.23 -15.46
CA GLU A 564 -7.42 -16.07 -16.75
C GLU A 564 -8.02 -14.66 -16.92
N ASN A 565 -8.57 -14.05 -15.86
CA ASN A 565 -9.12 -12.71 -15.91
C ASN A 565 -8.01 -11.67 -16.03
N ASN A 566 -6.92 -11.83 -15.29
CA ASN A 566 -5.75 -10.99 -15.43
C ASN A 566 -5.14 -11.10 -16.84
N ARG A 567 -5.03 -12.31 -17.40
CA ARG A 567 -4.55 -12.51 -18.77
C ARG A 567 -5.44 -11.76 -19.76
N ARG A 568 -6.76 -11.96 -19.67
CA ARG A 568 -7.74 -11.30 -20.54
C ARG A 568 -7.67 -9.76 -20.41
N GLU A 569 -7.41 -9.24 -19.23
CA GLU A 569 -7.22 -7.80 -19.00
C GLU A 569 -6.06 -7.26 -19.85
N TYR A 570 -4.90 -7.93 -19.86
CA TYR A 570 -3.75 -7.54 -20.69
C TYR A 570 -4.03 -7.70 -22.17
N ASP A 571 -4.55 -8.85 -22.62
CA ASP A 571 -4.80 -9.14 -24.03
C ASP A 571 -5.80 -8.15 -24.64
N VAL A 572 -6.90 -7.88 -23.95
CA VAL A 572 -7.93 -6.92 -24.42
C VAL A 572 -7.38 -5.49 -24.38
N THR A 573 -6.61 -5.12 -23.35
CA THR A 573 -5.97 -3.80 -23.27
C THR A 573 -5.00 -3.60 -24.44
N GLU A 574 -4.13 -4.57 -24.73
CA GLU A 574 -3.17 -4.49 -25.85
C GLU A 574 -3.89 -4.36 -27.20
N ALA A 575 -4.92 -5.16 -27.42
CA ALA A 575 -5.74 -5.08 -28.65
C ALA A 575 -6.45 -3.72 -28.77
N PHE A 576 -6.97 -3.18 -27.67
CA PHE A 576 -7.62 -1.86 -27.62
C PHE A 576 -6.63 -0.73 -27.94
N LEU A 577 -5.46 -0.73 -27.31
CA LEU A 577 -4.42 0.27 -27.55
C LEU A 577 -3.95 0.24 -29.03
N ASN A 578 -3.77 -0.96 -29.58
CA ASN A 578 -3.36 -1.11 -30.98
C ASN A 578 -4.43 -0.65 -31.99
N ARG A 579 -5.72 -0.65 -31.64
CA ARG A 579 -6.79 -0.08 -32.48
C ARG A 579 -6.86 1.44 -32.41
N HIS A 580 -6.49 2.05 -31.28
CA HIS A 580 -6.78 3.46 -31.00
C HIS A 580 -5.55 4.34 -30.86
N MET A 581 -4.34 3.78 -30.88
CA MET A 581 -3.08 4.52 -30.87
C MET A 581 -2.29 4.24 -32.15
N SER A 582 -1.89 5.31 -32.86
CA SER A 582 -1.12 5.22 -34.12
C SER A 582 0.40 5.17 -33.91
#